data_42acdd0256e63db7bf93f9c0a966c909
#
_entry.id   42acdd0256e63db7bf93f9c0a966c909
#
_cell.length_a   1.000
_cell.length_b   1.000
_cell.length_c   1.000
_cell.angle_alpha   90.00
_cell.angle_beta   90.00
_cell.angle_gamma   90.00
#
_symmetry.space_group_name_H-M   'P 1'
#
loop_
_entity.id
_entity.type
_entity.pdbx_description
1 polymer ?
#
loop_
_entity_poly.entity_id
_entity_poly.type
_entity_poly.pdbx_seq_one_letter_code
_entity_poly.pdbx_strand_id
1 'polypeptide(L)'
;EWLYAHRGLHDNATQAPENSMAAFRKAVDAGFGIELDIQLTKDKIPVVFHDFTLKRVCGGEGKICDYTYEELQQFHLCESTEKIPKFEDVLQMVDGKVPLIVEFKIERTDLSLCPIADKMLRAYKGMYCMESFNPLGVQWYRKNHPELVRGQLSDAFLKEGEYVGVLYFVLQNLLLNFVTKPDFVAYNHHYPEILSRKLCR
;
A
#
# COMPACT_ATOMS: atom_id res chain seq x y z
N GLU A 1 0.72 10.84 19.27
CA GLU A 1 -0.05 9.78 18.59
C GLU A 1 -0.65 10.35 17.31
N TRP A 2 -0.52 9.64 16.19
CA TRP A 2 -1.03 10.07 14.88
C TRP A 2 -2.28 9.28 14.51
N LEU A 3 -3.27 9.97 13.95
CA LEU A 3 -4.36 9.33 13.21
C LEU A 3 -3.98 9.32 11.73
N TYR A 4 -4.26 8.21 11.06
CA TYR A 4 -3.93 8.03 9.65
C TYR A 4 -5.18 8.02 8.78
N ALA A 5 -5.14 8.77 7.69
CA ALA A 5 -6.15 8.75 6.65
C ALA A 5 -5.80 7.61 5.66
N HIS A 6 -6.59 6.54 5.68
CA HIS A 6 -6.46 5.39 4.78
C HIS A 6 -6.72 5.83 3.33
N ARG A 7 -5.71 5.68 2.46
CA ARG A 7 -5.69 6.17 1.07
C ARG A 7 -5.91 7.70 0.95
N GLY A 8 -5.48 8.46 1.97
CA GLY A 8 -5.75 9.88 2.09
C GLY A 8 -7.11 10.20 2.71
N LEU A 9 -7.37 11.49 2.99
CA LEU A 9 -8.67 11.95 3.50
C LEU A 9 -9.66 12.06 2.32
N HIS A 10 -10.09 10.91 1.83
CA HIS A 10 -10.79 10.73 0.57
C HIS A 10 -12.30 10.61 0.70
N ASP A 11 -12.98 10.90 -0.41
CA ASP A 11 -14.37 10.56 -0.68
C ASP A 11 -14.51 10.32 -2.19
N ASN A 12 -14.79 9.07 -2.57
CA ASN A 12 -14.87 8.65 -3.97
C ASN A 12 -16.04 9.27 -4.76
N ALA A 13 -16.99 9.90 -4.08
CA ALA A 13 -18.08 10.65 -4.69
C ALA A 13 -17.72 12.14 -4.97
N THR A 14 -16.51 12.57 -4.65
CA THR A 14 -16.04 13.96 -4.78
C THR A 14 -14.81 14.08 -5.67
N GLN A 15 -14.26 15.29 -5.77
CA GLN A 15 -12.98 15.57 -6.46
C GLN A 15 -11.74 15.17 -5.62
N ALA A 16 -11.91 14.40 -4.54
CA ALA A 16 -10.82 13.87 -3.72
C ALA A 16 -10.97 12.36 -3.53
N PRO A 17 -10.90 11.55 -4.60
CA PRO A 17 -11.02 10.09 -4.50
C PRO A 17 -9.81 9.46 -3.80
N GLU A 18 -9.95 8.18 -3.44
CA GLU A 18 -8.88 7.40 -2.82
C GLU A 18 -7.57 7.48 -3.61
N ASN A 19 -6.44 7.52 -2.91
CA ASN A 19 -5.10 7.57 -3.50
C ASN A 19 -4.86 8.72 -4.49
N SER A 20 -5.61 9.83 -4.38
CA SER A 20 -5.45 11.02 -5.20
C SER A 20 -4.59 12.09 -4.53
N MET A 21 -3.99 12.98 -5.33
CA MET A 21 -3.26 14.13 -4.80
C MET A 21 -4.18 15.06 -3.99
N ALA A 22 -5.43 15.19 -4.37
CA ALA A 22 -6.42 15.99 -3.63
C ALA A 22 -6.72 15.40 -2.24
N ALA A 23 -6.88 14.06 -2.14
CA ALA A 23 -7.11 13.39 -0.87
C ALA A 23 -5.90 13.50 0.07
N PHE A 24 -4.69 13.42 -0.48
CA PHE A 24 -3.46 13.56 0.30
C PHE A 24 -3.26 15.00 0.80
N ARG A 25 -3.53 16.02 -0.03
CA ARG A 25 -3.51 17.43 0.42
C ARG A 25 -4.47 17.67 1.57
N LYS A 26 -5.71 17.17 1.47
CA LYS A 26 -6.68 17.24 2.56
C LYS A 26 -6.18 16.60 3.84
N ALA A 27 -5.52 15.44 3.76
CA ALA A 27 -4.95 14.77 4.93
C ALA A 27 -3.84 15.61 5.57
N VAL A 28 -2.91 16.15 4.77
CA VAL A 28 -1.84 17.04 5.24
C VAL A 28 -2.42 18.29 5.91
N ASP A 29 -3.39 18.96 5.28
CA ASP A 29 -4.00 20.19 5.78
C ASP A 29 -4.76 19.96 7.10
N ALA A 30 -5.32 18.77 7.27
CA ALA A 30 -6.01 18.35 8.49
C ALA A 30 -5.07 17.78 9.57
N GLY A 31 -3.78 17.63 9.29
CA GLY A 31 -2.78 17.09 10.22
C GLY A 31 -2.88 15.59 10.46
N PHE A 32 -3.45 14.83 9.52
CA PHE A 32 -3.46 13.36 9.56
C PHE A 32 -2.22 12.78 8.91
N GLY A 33 -1.69 11.69 9.48
CA GLY A 33 -0.81 10.79 8.75
C GLY A 33 -1.53 10.20 7.54
N ILE A 34 -0.78 9.72 6.57
CA ILE A 34 -1.32 9.15 5.34
C ILE A 34 -0.90 7.68 5.24
N GLU A 35 -1.87 6.83 5.02
CA GLU A 35 -1.62 5.51 4.46
C GLU A 35 -1.89 5.56 2.96
N LEU A 36 -1.06 4.88 2.16
CA LEU A 36 -1.15 4.85 0.71
C LEU A 36 -0.56 3.57 0.12
N ASP A 37 -1.04 3.20 -1.07
CA ASP A 37 -0.68 1.97 -1.77
C ASP A 37 0.23 2.25 -2.97
N ILE A 38 1.35 1.55 -3.11
CA ILE A 38 2.24 1.71 -4.25
C ILE A 38 2.40 0.43 -5.06
N GLN A 39 2.51 0.58 -6.37
CA GLN A 39 2.82 -0.50 -7.31
C GLN A 39 3.57 0.03 -8.54
N LEU A 40 4.09 -0.86 -9.38
CA LEU A 40 4.86 -0.49 -10.57
C LEU A 40 4.02 -0.49 -11.84
N THR A 41 4.25 0.52 -12.66
CA THR A 41 3.84 0.54 -14.06
C THR A 41 4.70 -0.41 -14.90
N LYS A 42 4.32 -0.60 -16.18
CA LYS A 42 5.09 -1.38 -17.17
C LYS A 42 6.53 -0.85 -17.35
N ASP A 43 6.70 0.46 -17.33
CA ASP A 43 7.99 1.15 -17.42
C ASP A 43 8.68 1.36 -16.07
N LYS A 44 8.23 0.61 -15.03
CA LYS A 44 8.85 0.57 -13.69
C LYS A 44 8.82 1.90 -12.94
N ILE A 45 7.83 2.73 -13.18
CA ILE A 45 7.58 3.95 -12.39
C ILE A 45 6.65 3.58 -11.23
N PRO A 46 7.02 3.85 -9.95
CA PRO A 46 6.11 3.68 -8.82
C PRO A 46 4.96 4.68 -8.89
N VAL A 47 3.74 4.16 -8.86
CA VAL A 47 2.49 4.95 -8.83
C VAL A 47 1.69 4.61 -7.60
N VAL A 48 0.78 5.52 -7.20
CA VAL A 48 -0.07 5.31 -6.04
C VAL A 48 -1.45 4.85 -6.50
N PHE A 49 -1.76 3.58 -6.21
CA PHE A 49 -3.01 2.95 -6.60
C PHE A 49 -3.21 1.63 -5.86
N HIS A 50 -4.42 1.37 -5.34
CA HIS A 50 -4.69 0.21 -4.49
C HIS A 50 -4.83 -1.10 -5.27
N ASP A 51 -5.76 -1.17 -6.22
CA ASP A 51 -6.10 -2.41 -6.91
C ASP A 51 -5.03 -2.77 -7.94
N PHE A 52 -4.81 -4.06 -8.20
CA PHE A 52 -3.96 -4.45 -9.33
C PHE A 52 -4.59 -4.11 -10.68
N THR A 53 -5.93 -4.02 -10.74
CA THR A 53 -6.68 -3.72 -11.98
C THR A 53 -7.30 -2.33 -11.95
N LEU A 54 -7.47 -1.73 -13.11
CA LEU A 54 -8.06 -0.39 -13.27
C LEU A 54 -9.58 -0.34 -13.07
N LYS A 55 -10.26 -1.50 -13.05
CA LYS A 55 -11.70 -1.60 -13.22
C LYS A 55 -12.53 -0.84 -12.18
N ARG A 56 -12.27 -1.05 -10.90
CA ARG A 56 -13.09 -0.49 -9.81
C ARG A 56 -13.00 1.04 -9.73
N VAL A 57 -11.79 1.56 -9.81
CA VAL A 57 -11.55 3.00 -9.56
C VAL A 57 -11.56 3.81 -10.86
N CYS A 58 -11.06 3.24 -11.96
CA CYS A 58 -10.92 3.97 -13.23
C CYS A 58 -11.90 3.54 -14.31
N GLY A 59 -12.69 2.47 -14.09
CA GLY A 59 -13.57 1.90 -15.12
C GLY A 59 -12.83 1.30 -16.32
N GLY A 60 -11.49 1.23 -16.27
CA GLY A 60 -10.63 0.71 -17.34
C GLY A 60 -10.42 -0.79 -17.25
N GLU A 61 -9.93 -1.38 -18.32
CA GLU A 61 -9.52 -2.79 -18.37
C GLU A 61 -8.02 -2.93 -18.09
N GLY A 62 -7.55 -4.12 -17.77
CA GLY A 62 -6.15 -4.45 -17.54
C GLY A 62 -5.63 -4.08 -16.15
N LYS A 63 -4.33 -4.31 -15.97
CA LYS A 63 -3.61 -4.06 -14.71
C LYS A 63 -2.75 -2.80 -14.83
N ILE A 64 -2.38 -2.23 -13.69
CA ILE A 64 -1.43 -1.10 -13.63
C ILE A 64 -0.10 -1.47 -14.35
N CYS A 65 0.42 -2.66 -14.14
CA CYS A 65 1.68 -3.12 -14.75
C CYS A 65 1.61 -3.40 -16.27
N ASP A 66 0.42 -3.36 -16.88
CA ASP A 66 0.25 -3.51 -18.33
C ASP A 66 0.50 -2.19 -19.08
N TYR A 67 0.46 -1.05 -18.37
CA TYR A 67 0.54 0.30 -18.92
C TYR A 67 1.82 1.01 -18.47
N THR A 68 2.37 1.85 -19.36
CA THR A 68 3.36 2.87 -18.97
C THR A 68 2.68 3.96 -18.15
N TYR A 69 3.47 4.76 -17.43
CA TYR A 69 2.90 5.89 -16.68
C TYR A 69 2.16 6.87 -17.60
N GLU A 70 2.68 7.14 -18.78
CA GLU A 70 2.05 8.04 -19.77
C GLU A 70 0.69 7.50 -20.22
N GLU A 71 0.62 6.20 -20.53
CA GLU A 71 -0.64 5.54 -20.89
C GLU A 71 -1.67 5.56 -19.76
N LEU A 72 -1.23 5.48 -18.49
CA LEU A 72 -2.14 5.59 -17.35
C LEU A 72 -2.78 6.99 -17.21
N GLN A 73 -2.18 8.03 -17.77
CA GLN A 73 -2.71 9.39 -17.68
C GLN A 73 -4.00 9.62 -18.48
N GLN A 74 -4.41 8.67 -19.31
CA GLN A 74 -5.74 8.71 -19.94
C GLN A 74 -6.88 8.40 -18.94
N PHE A 75 -6.60 7.69 -17.84
CA PHE A 75 -7.60 7.30 -16.86
C PHE A 75 -7.77 8.36 -15.78
N HIS A 76 -9.00 8.46 -15.26
CA HIS A 76 -9.34 9.27 -14.12
C HIS A 76 -9.67 8.40 -12.90
N LEU A 77 -9.43 8.93 -11.71
CA LEU A 77 -9.81 8.26 -10.47
C LEU A 77 -11.29 8.57 -10.18
N CYS A 78 -12.12 7.55 -10.17
CA CYS A 78 -13.56 7.70 -10.03
C CYS A 78 -14.14 8.71 -11.05
N GLU A 79 -15.17 9.45 -10.69
CA GLU A 79 -15.76 10.52 -11.53
C GLU A 79 -15.12 11.90 -11.25
N SER A 80 -13.80 11.91 -11.00
CA SER A 80 -13.05 13.14 -10.69
C SER A 80 -12.14 13.58 -11.84
N THR A 81 -11.48 14.71 -11.68
CA THR A 81 -10.41 15.17 -12.58
C THR A 81 -9.03 14.66 -12.16
N GLU A 82 -8.93 14.00 -11.03
CA GLU A 82 -7.68 13.46 -10.50
C GLU A 82 -7.18 12.27 -11.35
N LYS A 83 -5.87 12.17 -11.47
CA LYS A 83 -5.14 11.12 -12.18
C LYS A 83 -4.41 10.22 -11.21
N ILE A 84 -3.95 9.07 -11.68
CA ILE A 84 -3.07 8.19 -10.91
C ILE A 84 -1.74 8.93 -10.68
N PRO A 85 -1.38 9.26 -9.42
CA PRO A 85 -0.17 10.04 -9.18
C PRO A 85 1.08 9.16 -9.17
N LYS A 86 2.23 9.74 -9.51
CA LYS A 86 3.53 9.12 -9.19
C LYS A 86 3.76 9.16 -7.69
N PHE A 87 4.39 8.13 -7.17
CA PHE A 87 4.80 8.10 -5.77
C PHE A 87 5.76 9.25 -5.43
N GLU A 88 6.66 9.60 -6.34
CA GLU A 88 7.58 10.73 -6.20
C GLU A 88 6.84 12.05 -5.97
N ASP A 89 5.79 12.32 -6.76
CA ASP A 89 5.00 13.55 -6.64
C ASP A 89 4.29 13.64 -5.29
N VAL A 90 3.81 12.49 -4.77
CA VAL A 90 3.20 12.42 -3.43
C VAL A 90 4.25 12.70 -2.36
N LEU A 91 5.44 12.09 -2.42
CA LEU A 91 6.52 12.35 -1.46
C LEU A 91 6.93 13.84 -1.46
N GLN A 92 7.04 14.46 -2.64
CA GLN A 92 7.35 15.88 -2.77
C GLN A 92 6.26 16.77 -2.16
N MET A 93 4.98 16.43 -2.38
CA MET A 93 3.86 17.21 -1.86
C MET A 93 3.74 17.11 -0.34
N VAL A 94 3.91 15.91 0.22
CA VAL A 94 3.87 15.69 1.67
C VAL A 94 5.05 16.35 2.35
N ASP A 95 6.25 16.27 1.77
CA ASP A 95 7.47 16.97 2.21
C ASP A 95 7.74 16.84 3.74
N GLY A 96 7.51 15.67 4.28
CA GLY A 96 7.75 15.38 5.71
C GLY A 96 6.76 15.99 6.69
N LYS A 97 5.71 16.66 6.24
CA LYS A 97 4.74 17.37 7.11
C LYS A 97 3.93 16.42 7.98
N VAL A 98 3.62 15.23 7.49
CA VAL A 98 2.91 14.17 8.19
C VAL A 98 3.58 12.82 7.94
N PRO A 99 3.44 11.83 8.85
CA PRO A 99 4.02 10.51 8.65
C PRO A 99 3.27 9.70 7.60
N LEU A 100 3.99 8.79 6.93
CA LEU A 100 3.47 7.90 5.92
C LEU A 100 3.49 6.44 6.37
N ILE A 101 2.43 5.70 6.06
CA ILE A 101 2.39 4.24 6.00
C ILE A 101 2.30 3.89 4.52
N VAL A 102 3.30 3.18 4.00
CA VAL A 102 3.38 2.85 2.58
C VAL A 102 3.13 1.37 2.39
N GLU A 103 1.97 1.01 1.82
CA GLU A 103 1.68 -0.37 1.44
C GLU A 103 2.33 -0.73 0.11
N PHE A 104 3.14 -1.78 0.12
CA PHE A 104 3.77 -2.32 -1.08
C PHE A 104 2.88 -3.39 -1.69
N LYS A 105 2.25 -3.07 -2.82
CA LYS A 105 1.42 -3.99 -3.60
C LYS A 105 2.34 -4.88 -4.45
N ILE A 106 2.72 -6.02 -3.91
CA ILE A 106 3.63 -6.97 -4.56
C ILE A 106 2.84 -8.17 -5.04
N GLU A 107 2.77 -8.34 -6.36
CA GLU A 107 2.12 -9.49 -6.96
C GLU A 107 3.10 -10.69 -7.02
N ARG A 108 2.71 -11.80 -6.41
CA ARG A 108 3.47 -13.06 -6.39
C ARG A 108 4.90 -12.87 -5.86
N THR A 109 5.93 -13.05 -6.70
CA THR A 109 7.35 -13.04 -6.32
C THR A 109 8.15 -11.89 -6.95
N ASP A 110 7.49 -10.97 -7.67
CA ASP A 110 8.19 -9.82 -8.27
C ASP A 110 8.46 -8.74 -7.22
N LEU A 111 9.69 -8.73 -6.72
CA LEU A 111 10.16 -7.76 -5.73
C LEU A 111 10.78 -6.49 -6.34
N SER A 112 10.63 -6.26 -7.64
CA SER A 112 11.27 -5.10 -8.31
C SER A 112 10.79 -3.76 -7.75
N LEU A 113 9.58 -3.69 -7.17
CA LEU A 113 9.09 -2.51 -6.46
C LEU A 113 9.97 -2.15 -5.26
N CYS A 114 10.48 -3.14 -4.52
CA CYS A 114 11.22 -2.90 -3.27
C CYS A 114 12.46 -2.02 -3.47
N PRO A 115 13.45 -2.36 -4.32
CA PRO A 115 14.64 -1.53 -4.48
C PRO A 115 14.36 -0.17 -5.12
N ILE A 116 13.32 -0.07 -5.98
CA ILE A 116 12.97 1.18 -6.64
C ILE A 116 12.35 2.16 -5.64
N ALA A 117 11.33 1.72 -4.89
CA ALA A 117 10.68 2.55 -3.90
C ALA A 117 11.58 2.86 -2.71
N ASP A 118 12.42 1.91 -2.28
CA ASP A 118 13.41 2.11 -1.23
C ASP A 118 14.36 3.26 -1.52
N LYS A 119 14.87 3.35 -2.75
CA LYS A 119 15.74 4.46 -3.17
C LYS A 119 15.04 5.82 -2.99
N MET A 120 13.74 5.90 -3.28
CA MET A 120 12.95 7.13 -3.13
C MET A 120 12.69 7.44 -1.65
N LEU A 121 12.29 6.43 -0.87
CA LEU A 121 12.01 6.56 0.56
C LEU A 121 13.25 6.94 1.37
N ARG A 122 14.42 6.43 1.03
CA ARG A 122 15.69 6.82 1.69
C ARG A 122 16.10 8.25 1.39
N ALA A 123 15.68 8.81 0.27
CA ALA A 123 15.87 10.23 -0.03
C ALA A 123 14.84 11.14 0.64
N TYR A 124 13.70 10.58 1.06
CA TYR A 124 12.63 11.28 1.74
C TYR A 124 13.00 11.61 3.19
N LYS A 125 12.73 12.85 3.63
CA LYS A 125 13.12 13.32 4.98
C LYS A 125 12.03 13.18 6.05
N GLY A 126 10.83 12.73 5.66
CA GLY A 126 9.72 12.52 6.57
C GLY A 126 9.76 11.18 7.30
N MET A 127 8.92 11.04 8.31
CA MET A 127 8.70 9.76 8.97
C MET A 127 7.88 8.84 8.06
N TYR A 128 8.30 7.58 7.97
CA TYR A 128 7.53 6.56 7.25
C TYR A 128 7.79 5.17 7.82
N CYS A 129 6.86 4.28 7.57
CA CYS A 129 7.05 2.83 7.67
C CYS A 129 6.51 2.16 6.40
N MET A 130 6.91 0.93 6.19
CA MET A 130 6.38 0.11 5.10
C MET A 130 5.47 -0.99 5.63
N GLU A 131 4.50 -1.41 4.81
CA GLU A 131 3.72 -2.61 5.07
C GLU A 131 3.40 -3.35 3.77
N SER A 132 3.07 -4.63 3.88
CA SER A 132 2.65 -5.44 2.74
C SER A 132 1.87 -6.67 3.17
N PHE A 133 0.91 -7.08 2.35
CA PHE A 133 0.32 -8.42 2.42
C PHE A 133 1.31 -9.50 2.00
N ASN A 134 2.26 -9.17 1.13
CA ASN A 134 3.25 -10.12 0.65
C ASN A 134 4.44 -10.23 1.63
N PRO A 135 4.62 -11.38 2.32
CA PRO A 135 5.69 -11.53 3.29
C PRO A 135 7.10 -11.44 2.67
N LEU A 136 7.24 -11.66 1.36
CA LEU A 136 8.52 -11.49 0.67
C LEU A 136 8.97 -10.03 0.65
N GLY A 137 8.05 -9.08 0.54
CA GLY A 137 8.35 -7.64 0.67
C GLY A 137 8.84 -7.29 2.07
N VAL A 138 8.15 -7.76 3.11
CA VAL A 138 8.56 -7.58 4.51
C VAL A 138 9.93 -8.21 4.76
N GLN A 139 10.18 -9.41 4.22
CA GLN A 139 11.48 -10.09 4.33
C GLN A 139 12.59 -9.34 3.59
N TRP A 140 12.28 -8.74 2.42
CA TRP A 140 13.25 -7.96 1.66
C TRP A 140 13.74 -6.76 2.51
N TYR A 141 12.81 -6.00 3.10
CA TYR A 141 13.14 -4.87 3.98
C TYR A 141 13.89 -5.33 5.25
N ARG A 142 13.48 -6.43 5.86
CA ARG A 142 14.23 -6.99 6.99
C ARG A 142 15.69 -7.27 6.67
N LYS A 143 15.99 -7.75 5.45
CA LYS A 143 17.36 -8.09 5.05
C LYS A 143 18.19 -6.88 4.66
N ASN A 144 17.57 -5.90 4.00
CA ASN A 144 18.28 -4.77 3.41
C ASN A 144 18.26 -3.52 4.31
N HIS A 145 17.19 -3.35 5.10
CA HIS A 145 16.94 -2.20 5.98
C HIS A 145 16.30 -2.64 7.30
N PRO A 146 17.07 -3.34 8.17
CA PRO A 146 16.54 -3.86 9.43
C PRO A 146 16.09 -2.76 10.40
N GLU A 147 16.59 -1.54 10.24
CA GLU A 147 16.22 -0.35 11.04
C GLU A 147 14.86 0.25 10.68
N LEU A 148 14.33 -0.06 9.48
CA LEU A 148 13.04 0.47 9.05
C LEU A 148 11.90 -0.30 9.70
N VAL A 149 10.93 0.42 10.26
CA VAL A 149 9.68 -0.14 10.78
C VAL A 149 8.87 -0.76 9.64
N ARG A 150 8.51 -2.03 9.80
CA ARG A 150 7.81 -2.81 8.77
C ARG A 150 6.65 -3.60 9.34
N GLY A 151 5.53 -3.56 8.63
CA GLY A 151 4.28 -4.23 8.95
C GLY A 151 4.00 -5.44 8.08
N GLN A 152 3.40 -6.47 8.68
CA GLN A 152 2.75 -7.55 7.95
C GLN A 152 1.24 -7.30 7.94
N LEU A 153 0.68 -7.11 6.74
CA LEU A 153 -0.76 -7.10 6.55
C LEU A 153 -1.29 -8.53 6.41
N SER A 154 -2.45 -8.78 6.97
CA SER A 154 -3.13 -10.07 6.80
C SER A 154 -4.65 -9.93 6.92
N ASP A 155 -5.33 -10.93 6.38
CA ASP A 155 -6.79 -11.01 6.39
C ASP A 155 -7.26 -12.44 6.62
N ALA A 156 -8.56 -12.60 6.85
CA ALA A 156 -9.23 -13.91 6.98
C ALA A 156 -9.52 -14.53 5.60
N PHE A 157 -8.52 -14.62 4.74
CA PHE A 157 -8.61 -15.03 3.33
C PHE A 157 -9.49 -16.26 3.08
N LEU A 158 -9.41 -17.28 3.95
CA LEU A 158 -10.18 -18.51 3.79
C LEU A 158 -11.67 -18.34 4.14
N LYS A 159 -12.03 -17.32 4.93
CA LYS A 159 -13.43 -17.04 5.31
C LYS A 159 -14.18 -16.29 4.23
N GLU A 160 -13.50 -15.49 3.44
CA GLU A 160 -14.09 -14.71 2.36
C GLU A 160 -14.42 -15.55 1.12
N GLY A 161 -13.93 -16.81 1.08
CA GLY A 161 -14.27 -17.79 0.05
C GLY A 161 -13.64 -17.57 -1.32
N GLU A 162 -12.96 -16.45 -1.50
CA GLU A 162 -12.27 -16.12 -2.76
C GLU A 162 -10.89 -16.77 -2.87
N TYR A 163 -10.33 -17.17 -1.74
CA TYR A 163 -8.96 -17.68 -1.64
C TYR A 163 -8.95 -19.06 -0.98
N VAL A 164 -8.40 -20.05 -1.69
CA VAL A 164 -8.28 -21.43 -1.20
C VAL A 164 -6.84 -21.93 -1.31
N GLY A 165 -6.41 -22.78 -0.38
CA GLY A 165 -5.15 -23.49 -0.44
C GLY A 165 -4.19 -23.19 0.72
N VAL A 166 -3.13 -23.99 0.78
CA VAL A 166 -2.14 -23.97 1.88
C VAL A 166 -1.46 -22.60 2.02
N LEU A 167 -1.21 -21.90 0.91
CA LEU A 167 -0.58 -20.59 0.94
C LEU A 167 -1.43 -19.59 1.74
N TYR A 168 -2.73 -19.51 1.46
CA TYR A 168 -3.62 -18.58 2.16
C TYR A 168 -3.84 -18.96 3.63
N PHE A 169 -3.82 -20.26 3.94
CA PHE A 169 -3.79 -20.71 5.33
C PHE A 169 -2.54 -20.21 6.06
N VAL A 170 -1.37 -20.30 5.44
CA VAL A 170 -0.11 -19.81 6.01
C VAL A 170 -0.13 -18.29 6.21
N LEU A 171 -0.61 -17.55 5.21
CA LEU A 171 -0.71 -16.07 5.27
C LEU A 171 -1.72 -15.60 6.32
N GLN A 172 -2.94 -16.18 6.33
CA GLN A 172 -3.97 -15.85 7.30
C GLN A 172 -3.53 -16.10 8.75
N ASN A 173 -2.77 -17.17 8.96
CA ASN A 173 -2.29 -17.55 10.29
C ASN A 173 -0.93 -16.95 10.65
N LEU A 174 -0.40 -16.02 9.86
CA LEU A 174 0.84 -15.29 10.11
C LEU A 174 2.05 -16.22 10.35
N LEU A 175 2.02 -17.43 9.78
CA LEU A 175 3.02 -18.45 10.04
C LEU A 175 4.42 -18.08 9.50
N LEU A 176 4.53 -17.08 8.64
CA LEU A 176 5.82 -16.57 8.15
C LEU A 176 6.41 -15.46 9.04
N ASN A 177 5.69 -14.98 10.05
CA ASN A 177 6.17 -13.89 10.90
C ASN A 177 7.44 -14.23 11.67
N PHE A 178 7.68 -15.50 12.00
CA PHE A 178 8.95 -15.92 12.62
C PHE A 178 10.15 -15.78 11.66
N VAL A 179 9.91 -15.79 10.33
CA VAL A 179 10.92 -15.55 9.29
C VAL A 179 11.01 -14.08 8.93
N THR A 180 9.88 -13.40 8.70
CA THR A 180 9.83 -12.00 8.26
C THR A 180 10.09 -11.03 9.41
N LYS A 181 9.75 -11.40 10.65
CA LYS A 181 9.87 -10.59 11.87
C LYS A 181 9.39 -9.16 11.66
N PRO A 182 8.11 -8.97 11.36
CA PRO A 182 7.56 -7.62 11.27
C PRO A 182 7.56 -6.94 12.64
N ASP A 183 7.63 -5.62 12.66
CA ASP A 183 7.57 -4.83 13.89
C ASP A 183 6.12 -4.64 14.35
N PHE A 184 5.16 -4.69 13.42
CA PHE A 184 3.73 -4.72 13.72
C PHE A 184 2.96 -5.61 12.74
N VAL A 185 1.73 -5.96 13.14
CA VAL A 185 0.78 -6.70 12.30
C VAL A 185 -0.50 -5.89 12.21
N ALA A 186 -0.95 -5.60 10.98
CA ALA A 186 -2.27 -5.05 10.72
C ALA A 186 -3.17 -6.16 10.16
N TYR A 187 -4.23 -6.47 10.91
CA TYR A 187 -5.15 -7.55 10.58
C TYR A 187 -6.57 -7.00 10.45
N ASN A 188 -7.35 -7.53 9.50
CA ASN A 188 -8.73 -7.10 9.29
C ASN A 188 -9.54 -7.16 10.59
N HIS A 189 -10.09 -6.02 10.99
CA HIS A 189 -10.80 -5.86 12.27
C HIS A 189 -12.14 -6.61 12.33
N HIS A 190 -12.71 -6.99 11.19
CA HIS A 190 -13.96 -7.77 11.12
C HIS A 190 -13.81 -9.20 11.68
N TYR A 191 -12.56 -9.70 11.81
CA TYR A 191 -12.27 -11.05 12.29
C TYR A 191 -11.43 -11.07 13.57
N PRO A 192 -11.93 -10.50 14.69
CA PRO A 192 -11.16 -10.40 15.94
C PRO A 192 -10.86 -11.76 16.59
N GLU A 193 -11.62 -12.80 16.26
CA GLU A 193 -11.58 -14.11 16.91
C GLU A 193 -10.52 -15.07 16.34
N ILE A 194 -9.81 -14.70 15.28
CA ILE A 194 -8.80 -15.57 14.67
C ILE A 194 -7.64 -15.76 15.65
N LEU A 195 -7.29 -17.04 15.89
CA LEU A 195 -6.31 -17.46 16.90
C LEU A 195 -4.94 -16.82 16.67
N SER A 196 -4.49 -16.75 15.42
CA SER A 196 -3.21 -16.13 15.05
C SER A 196 -3.12 -14.68 15.45
N ARG A 197 -4.21 -13.89 15.32
CA ARG A 197 -4.28 -12.52 15.81
C ARG A 197 -4.17 -12.43 17.35
N LYS A 198 -4.77 -13.39 18.06
CA LYS A 198 -4.67 -13.45 19.54
C LYS A 198 -3.25 -13.79 20.01
N LEU A 199 -2.50 -14.57 19.22
CA LEU A 199 -1.11 -14.95 19.54
C LEU A 199 -0.09 -13.84 19.21
N CYS A 200 -0.44 -12.84 18.40
CA CYS A 200 0.41 -11.69 18.06
C CYS A 200 0.24 -10.51 19.05
N ARG A 201 -0.55 -10.68 20.11
CA ARG A 201 -0.69 -9.74 21.23
C ARG A 201 0.25 -10.11 22.37
#